data_3a0f3fa31c491eeb26fc439d2762c823
#
_entry.id   3a0f3fa31c491eeb26fc439d2762c823
#
_cell.length_a   1.000
_cell.length_b   1.000
_cell.length_c   1.000
_cell.angle_alpha   90.00
_cell.angle_beta   90.00
_cell.angle_gamma   90.00
#
_symmetry.space_group_name_H-M   'P 1'
#
loop_
_entity.id
_entity.type
_entity.pdbx_description
1 polymer ?
#
loop_
_entity_poly.entity_id
_entity_poly.type
_entity_poly.pdbx_seq_one_letter_code
_entity_poly.pdbx_strand_id
1 'polypeptide(L)'
;MRLNHPRRVSLSIVVLGAGLLSAGGCATNPQFVEKLPPPNFNGPSVAPQPSRPLPQLAQAPVKRPSPQASVSGVPREWIPPAGTARSWKWIVIHHSATPAGSARTFDRMHRDKGWDELGYHFVIGNGTGSGNGQVEVGSRWRAQKWGAHAKTADNRFNDYGIGICLVGNFDIDRPTAAQVASLSKLVAFLEKTYRITDTNIVGHGQTKATDCPGKFMNVAQIKSMARQALAEAGESTGPLAVTAGGDMLQDAHAGQ
;
A
#
# COMPACT_ATOMS: atom_id res chain seq x y z
N MET A 1 59.75 -26.07 42.50
CA MET A 1 58.81 -26.59 43.51
C MET A 1 57.43 -26.68 42.90
N ARG A 2 56.97 -27.88 42.68
CA ARG A 2 55.67 -28.18 42.11
C ARG A 2 54.73 -28.49 43.25
N LEU A 3 53.56 -27.86 43.29
CA LEU A 3 52.48 -28.24 44.19
C LEU A 3 51.27 -28.66 43.35
N ASN A 4 51.04 -29.96 43.32
CA ASN A 4 49.87 -30.65 42.78
C ASN A 4 48.67 -30.42 43.71
N HIS A 5 47.53 -30.07 43.13
CA HIS A 5 46.26 -30.10 43.83
C HIS A 5 45.38 -31.22 43.20
N PRO A 6 44.75 -32.06 44.03
CA PRO A 6 43.95 -33.17 43.58
C PRO A 6 42.56 -32.76 43.14
N ARG A 7 42.11 -33.35 42.05
CA ARG A 7 40.74 -33.29 41.52
C ARG A 7 39.79 -34.01 42.46
N ARG A 8 38.76 -33.30 42.95
CA ARG A 8 37.60 -33.91 43.62
C ARG A 8 36.62 -34.39 42.56
N VAL A 9 36.37 -35.71 42.52
CA VAL A 9 35.32 -36.36 41.78
C VAL A 9 34.06 -36.34 42.64
N SER A 10 33.03 -35.62 42.24
CA SER A 10 31.72 -35.69 42.85
C SER A 10 30.89 -36.77 42.19
N LEU A 11 30.56 -37.76 42.96
CA LEU A 11 29.68 -38.85 42.61
C LEU A 11 28.24 -38.38 42.79
N SER A 12 27.47 -38.16 41.68
CA SER A 12 26.07 -37.84 41.78
C SER A 12 25.24 -39.12 41.75
N ILE A 13 24.56 -39.35 42.84
CA ILE A 13 23.61 -40.46 42.99
C ILE A 13 22.35 -40.14 42.16
N VAL A 14 22.06 -41.03 41.21
CA VAL A 14 20.79 -40.98 40.46
C VAL A 14 19.73 -41.69 41.29
N VAL A 15 18.76 -40.94 41.82
CA VAL A 15 17.56 -41.52 42.43
C VAL A 15 16.53 -41.71 41.29
N LEU A 16 16.25 -42.97 40.94
CA LEU A 16 15.12 -43.34 40.09
C LEU A 16 13.82 -43.16 40.90
N GLY A 17 13.11 -42.07 40.65
CA GLY A 17 11.73 -41.91 41.08
C GLY A 17 10.79 -42.44 40.02
N ALA A 18 10.13 -43.59 40.29
CA ALA A 18 9.04 -44.07 39.46
C ALA A 18 7.81 -43.18 39.66
N GLY A 19 7.62 -42.25 38.73
CA GLY A 19 6.41 -41.42 38.65
C GLY A 19 5.39 -42.07 37.72
N LEU A 20 4.23 -42.45 38.27
CA LEU A 20 3.07 -42.90 37.56
C LEU A 20 2.61 -41.80 36.57
N LEU A 21 2.73 -42.07 35.27
CA LEU A 21 2.08 -41.29 34.24
C LEU A 21 0.55 -41.59 34.28
N SER A 22 -0.22 -40.72 34.89
CA SER A 22 -1.65 -40.63 34.63
C SER A 22 -1.84 -39.94 33.27
N ALA A 23 -2.12 -40.74 32.25
CA ALA A 23 -2.57 -40.27 30.95
C ALA A 23 -3.96 -39.62 31.11
N GLY A 24 -3.97 -38.32 31.33
CA GLY A 24 -5.16 -37.46 31.18
C GLY A 24 -5.46 -37.33 29.69
N GLY A 25 -6.20 -38.30 29.14
CA GLY A 25 -6.73 -38.19 27.79
C GLY A 25 -7.74 -37.03 27.75
N CYS A 26 -7.46 -36.02 26.94
CA CYS A 26 -8.49 -35.10 26.48
C CYS A 26 -9.51 -35.92 25.72
N ALA A 27 -10.60 -36.28 26.39
CA ALA A 27 -11.78 -36.83 25.73
C ALA A 27 -12.38 -35.73 24.85
N THR A 28 -12.04 -35.74 23.57
CA THR A 28 -12.80 -35.03 22.54
C THR A 28 -14.17 -35.71 22.53
N ASN A 29 -15.18 -35.00 23.02
CA ASN A 29 -16.56 -35.43 23.00
C ASN A 29 -17.04 -35.50 21.53
N PRO A 30 -17.29 -36.66 20.92
CA PRO A 30 -17.68 -36.79 19.52
C PRO A 30 -19.16 -36.55 19.27
N GLN A 31 -19.91 -35.94 20.19
CA GLN A 31 -21.35 -35.88 20.12
C GLN A 31 -21.99 -34.56 19.68
N PHE A 32 -21.23 -33.64 19.10
CA PHE A 32 -21.80 -32.41 18.50
C PHE A 32 -21.37 -32.17 17.05
N VAL A 33 -21.35 -33.25 16.24
CA VAL A 33 -21.54 -33.08 14.81
C VAL A 33 -23.01 -33.29 14.55
N GLU A 34 -23.83 -32.30 14.85
CA GLU A 34 -25.20 -32.23 14.39
C GLU A 34 -25.16 -32.22 12.86
N LYS A 35 -25.43 -33.37 12.24
CA LYS A 35 -25.63 -33.49 10.80
C LYS A 35 -26.81 -32.59 10.46
N LEU A 36 -26.53 -31.40 9.96
CA LEU A 36 -27.52 -30.55 9.33
C LEU A 36 -28.23 -31.40 8.25
N PRO A 37 -29.56 -31.48 8.25
CA PRO A 37 -30.28 -32.19 7.19
C PRO A 37 -29.90 -31.56 5.84
N PRO A 38 -29.80 -32.37 4.77
CA PRO A 38 -29.53 -31.85 3.45
C PRO A 38 -30.59 -30.80 3.10
N PRO A 39 -30.19 -29.68 2.42
CA PRO A 39 -31.11 -28.64 2.04
C PRO A 39 -32.22 -29.22 1.20
N ASN A 40 -33.48 -29.04 1.63
CA ASN A 40 -34.65 -29.50 0.91
C ASN A 40 -34.98 -28.51 -0.21
N PHE A 41 -34.61 -28.83 -1.45
CA PHE A 41 -34.91 -28.05 -2.63
C PHE A 41 -36.31 -28.28 -3.22
N ASN A 42 -37.18 -29.08 -2.55
CA ASN A 42 -38.54 -29.37 -3.00
C ASN A 42 -39.61 -28.40 -2.44
N GLY A 43 -39.22 -27.16 -2.15
CA GLY A 43 -40.20 -26.09 -1.92
C GLY A 43 -41.01 -25.78 -3.18
N PRO A 44 -42.28 -25.32 -3.04
CA PRO A 44 -43.10 -25.01 -4.20
C PRO A 44 -42.38 -24.00 -5.08
N SER A 45 -42.21 -24.32 -6.37
CA SER A 45 -41.64 -23.46 -7.37
C SER A 45 -42.47 -22.17 -7.44
N VAL A 46 -41.96 -21.09 -6.86
CA VAL A 46 -42.56 -19.76 -7.02
C VAL A 46 -42.24 -19.34 -8.43
N ALA A 47 -43.26 -19.27 -9.28
CA ALA A 47 -43.12 -18.73 -10.64
C ALA A 47 -42.45 -17.35 -10.56
N PRO A 48 -41.51 -17.04 -11.47
CA PRO A 48 -40.87 -15.73 -11.46
C PRO A 48 -41.93 -14.65 -11.67
N GLN A 49 -42.14 -13.84 -10.65
CA GLN A 49 -42.92 -12.62 -10.78
C GLN A 49 -42.20 -11.66 -11.73
N PRO A 50 -42.92 -11.01 -12.67
CA PRO A 50 -42.32 -10.00 -13.50
C PRO A 50 -41.71 -8.93 -12.59
N SER A 51 -40.40 -8.75 -12.71
CA SER A 51 -39.65 -7.76 -11.95
C SER A 51 -40.24 -6.37 -12.23
N ARG A 52 -40.90 -5.81 -11.19
CA ARG A 52 -41.31 -4.42 -11.19
C ARG A 52 -40.05 -3.57 -11.39
N PRO A 53 -39.99 -2.68 -12.39
CA PRO A 53 -38.84 -1.81 -12.56
C PRO A 53 -38.60 -1.04 -11.27
N LEU A 54 -37.44 -1.22 -10.67
CA LEU A 54 -37.02 -0.36 -9.56
C LEU A 54 -37.02 1.08 -10.07
N PRO A 55 -37.54 2.05 -9.29
CA PRO A 55 -37.41 3.44 -9.66
C PRO A 55 -35.93 3.75 -9.92
N GLN A 56 -35.61 4.13 -11.12
CA GLN A 56 -34.29 4.61 -11.50
C GLN A 56 -34.11 5.91 -10.71
N LEU A 57 -33.44 5.80 -9.55
CA LEU A 57 -32.94 6.97 -8.86
C LEU A 57 -32.03 7.69 -9.86
N ALA A 58 -32.55 8.81 -10.38
CA ALA A 58 -31.76 9.69 -11.24
C ALA A 58 -30.45 9.96 -10.50
N GLN A 59 -29.37 9.36 -10.99
CA GLN A 59 -28.03 9.67 -10.51
C GLN A 59 -27.82 11.15 -10.85
N ALA A 60 -27.91 12.01 -9.84
CA ALA A 60 -27.43 13.37 -9.98
C ALA A 60 -26.01 13.28 -10.58
N PRO A 61 -25.69 14.10 -11.60
CA PRO A 61 -24.38 14.07 -12.21
C PRO A 61 -23.35 14.27 -11.13
N VAL A 62 -22.57 13.22 -10.82
CA VAL A 62 -21.42 13.34 -9.95
C VAL A 62 -20.49 14.30 -10.68
N LYS A 63 -20.44 15.54 -10.23
CA LYS A 63 -19.47 16.53 -10.68
C LYS A 63 -18.11 15.88 -10.47
N ARG A 64 -17.50 15.37 -11.55
CA ARG A 64 -16.08 15.03 -11.52
C ARG A 64 -15.36 16.26 -11.03
N PRO A 65 -14.54 16.18 -9.96
CA PRO A 65 -13.67 17.29 -9.66
C PRO A 65 -12.87 17.58 -10.91
N SER A 66 -13.00 18.78 -11.46
CA SER A 66 -12.14 19.23 -12.55
C SER A 66 -10.69 18.98 -12.16
N PRO A 67 -9.83 18.48 -13.06
CA PRO A 67 -8.40 18.39 -12.81
C PRO A 67 -7.94 19.82 -12.46
N GLN A 68 -7.68 20.08 -11.20
CA GLN A 68 -7.06 21.35 -10.80
C GLN A 68 -5.66 21.32 -11.39
N ALA A 69 -5.38 22.26 -12.26
CA ALA A 69 -4.13 22.42 -12.97
C ALA A 69 -2.95 22.30 -11.98
N SER A 70 -2.10 21.30 -12.22
CA SER A 70 -0.89 21.05 -11.45
C SER A 70 0.14 22.14 -11.77
N VAL A 71 0.62 22.82 -10.78
CA VAL A 71 1.89 23.55 -10.88
C VAL A 71 2.97 22.46 -10.91
N SER A 72 3.69 22.32 -12.04
CA SER A 72 4.76 21.31 -12.24
C SER A 72 4.37 19.84 -12.45
N GLY A 73 3.20 19.52 -13.04
CA GLY A 73 2.90 18.12 -13.44
C GLY A 73 2.53 17.15 -12.29
N VAL A 74 2.60 17.60 -11.03
CA VAL A 74 2.22 16.81 -9.84
C VAL A 74 0.84 17.22 -9.35
N PRO A 75 -0.10 16.29 -9.08
CA PRO A 75 -1.40 16.61 -8.50
C PRO A 75 -1.25 17.36 -7.18
N ARG A 76 -1.99 18.46 -7.02
CA ARG A 76 -1.88 19.31 -5.83
C ARG A 76 -2.18 18.56 -4.52
N GLU A 77 -3.09 17.60 -4.56
CA GLU A 77 -3.46 16.77 -3.42
C GLU A 77 -2.34 15.84 -2.92
N TRP A 78 -1.29 15.63 -3.73
CA TRP A 78 -0.10 14.88 -3.29
C TRP A 78 0.85 15.75 -2.48
N ILE A 79 0.79 17.06 -2.65
CA ILE A 79 1.66 18.00 -1.95
C ILE A 79 1.14 18.16 -0.51
N PRO A 80 1.95 17.85 0.51
CA PRO A 80 1.52 18.03 1.90
C PRO A 80 1.30 19.51 2.22
N PRO A 81 0.43 19.85 3.19
CA PRO A 81 0.24 21.21 3.63
C PRO A 81 1.58 21.83 4.08
N ALA A 82 1.75 23.13 3.79
CA ALA A 82 2.97 23.85 4.17
C ALA A 82 3.19 23.79 5.70
N GLY A 83 4.42 23.57 6.12
CA GLY A 83 4.81 23.51 7.53
C GLY A 83 4.43 22.22 8.26
N THR A 84 3.79 21.25 7.60
CA THR A 84 3.40 19.98 8.23
C THR A 84 4.25 18.80 7.78
N ALA A 85 5.22 19.01 6.88
CA ALA A 85 6.01 17.94 6.30
C ALA A 85 6.72 17.11 7.38
N ARG A 86 6.52 15.79 7.33
CA ARG A 86 7.13 14.80 8.19
C ARG A 86 8.38 14.22 7.54
N SER A 87 9.33 13.74 8.33
CA SER A 87 10.50 13.02 7.81
C SER A 87 10.14 11.58 7.46
N TRP A 88 9.63 11.38 6.26
CA TRP A 88 9.34 10.03 5.75
C TRP A 88 10.63 9.34 5.31
N LYS A 89 10.77 8.04 5.62
CA LYS A 89 11.98 7.25 5.35
C LYS A 89 11.70 6.03 4.48
N TRP A 90 10.45 5.58 4.40
CA TRP A 90 10.05 4.36 3.73
C TRP A 90 8.83 4.58 2.85
N ILE A 91 8.75 3.83 1.76
CA ILE A 91 7.52 3.61 1.00
C ILE A 91 7.18 2.13 1.12
N VAL A 92 5.98 1.81 1.62
CA VAL A 92 5.51 0.44 1.78
C VAL A 92 4.32 0.22 0.86
N ILE A 93 4.48 -0.72 -0.08
CA ILE A 93 3.48 -1.05 -1.09
C ILE A 93 2.64 -2.21 -0.59
N HIS A 94 1.32 -2.06 -0.69
CA HIS A 94 0.33 -3.05 -0.29
C HIS A 94 -0.65 -3.34 -1.41
N HIS A 95 -1.34 -4.48 -1.30
CA HIS A 95 -2.62 -4.72 -1.96
C HIS A 95 -3.75 -4.79 -0.94
N SER A 96 -4.98 -4.59 -1.39
CA SER A 96 -6.16 -4.71 -0.52
C SER A 96 -6.60 -6.16 -0.30
N ALA A 97 -6.12 -7.08 -1.13
CA ALA A 97 -6.59 -8.47 -1.23
C ALA A 97 -8.11 -8.57 -1.50
N THR A 98 -8.72 -7.53 -2.10
CA THR A 98 -10.13 -7.44 -2.45
C THR A 98 -10.30 -7.08 -3.92
N PRO A 99 -11.36 -7.57 -4.62
CA PRO A 99 -11.57 -7.27 -6.04
C PRO A 99 -12.01 -5.82 -6.29
N ALA A 100 -12.53 -5.13 -5.27
CA ALA A 100 -13.07 -3.79 -5.35
C ALA A 100 -12.78 -2.99 -4.09
N GLY A 101 -12.76 -1.65 -4.21
CA GLY A 101 -12.56 -0.79 -3.06
C GLY A 101 -12.24 0.66 -3.42
N SER A 102 -12.07 1.46 -2.38
CA SER A 102 -11.69 2.86 -2.44
C SER A 102 -11.10 3.28 -1.08
N ALA A 103 -10.49 4.44 -1.00
CA ALA A 103 -10.03 4.98 0.28
C ALA A 103 -11.19 5.08 1.29
N ARG A 104 -12.37 5.52 0.84
CA ARG A 104 -13.57 5.60 1.68
C ARG A 104 -14.05 4.22 2.16
N THR A 105 -14.03 3.22 1.29
CA THR A 105 -14.45 1.85 1.65
C THR A 105 -13.51 1.29 2.71
N PHE A 106 -12.21 1.43 2.50
CA PHE A 106 -11.21 0.91 3.44
C PHE A 106 -11.17 1.71 4.75
N ASP A 107 -11.42 3.02 4.73
CA ASP A 107 -11.56 3.81 5.96
C ASP A 107 -12.69 3.26 6.84
N ARG A 108 -13.86 3.00 6.24
CA ARG A 108 -14.98 2.39 6.98
C ARG A 108 -14.61 1.01 7.53
N MET A 109 -14.04 0.13 6.69
CA MET A 109 -13.61 -1.22 7.12
C MET A 109 -12.59 -1.19 8.26
N HIS A 110 -11.69 -0.19 8.28
CA HIS A 110 -10.71 -0.03 9.34
C HIS A 110 -11.38 0.49 10.63
N ARG A 111 -12.32 1.43 10.52
CA ARG A 111 -13.10 1.90 11.68
C ARG A 111 -13.97 0.81 12.28
N ASP A 112 -14.58 -0.03 11.46
CA ASP A 112 -15.36 -1.19 11.90
C ASP A 112 -14.50 -2.22 12.67
N LYS A 113 -13.17 -2.21 12.44
CA LYS A 113 -12.17 -2.98 13.21
C LYS A 113 -11.65 -2.26 14.45
N GLY A 114 -12.18 -1.08 14.79
CA GLY A 114 -11.77 -0.28 15.93
C GLY A 114 -10.56 0.63 15.69
N TRP A 115 -10.16 0.85 14.42
CA TRP A 115 -9.09 1.80 14.10
C TRP A 115 -9.67 3.23 14.04
N ASP A 116 -8.79 4.22 14.21
CA ASP A 116 -9.16 5.64 14.19
C ASP A 116 -9.58 6.13 12.79
N GLU A 117 -8.93 5.63 11.74
CA GLU A 117 -9.15 6.03 10.35
C GLU A 117 -8.47 5.05 9.38
N LEU A 118 -8.54 5.35 8.07
CA LEU A 118 -7.80 4.61 7.04
C LEU A 118 -6.33 4.44 7.44
N GLY A 119 -5.81 3.21 7.42
CA GLY A 119 -4.43 2.91 7.81
C GLY A 119 -3.38 3.38 6.80
N TYR A 120 -3.77 3.52 5.52
CA TYR A 120 -2.90 3.90 4.41
C TYR A 120 -2.85 5.42 4.21
N HIS A 121 -1.79 5.89 3.55
CA HIS A 121 -1.66 7.28 3.13
C HIS A 121 -2.28 7.53 1.76
N PHE A 122 -2.19 6.54 0.87
CA PHE A 122 -2.75 6.57 -0.47
C PHE A 122 -3.44 5.25 -0.81
N VAL A 123 -4.48 5.33 -1.63
CA VAL A 123 -5.14 4.16 -2.23
C VAL A 123 -5.19 4.37 -3.74
N ILE A 124 -4.86 3.33 -4.53
CA ILE A 124 -4.88 3.38 -5.99
C ILE A 124 -5.95 2.42 -6.51
N GLY A 125 -6.99 2.98 -7.13
CA GLY A 125 -8.15 2.25 -7.62
C GLY A 125 -7.86 1.38 -8.85
N ASN A 126 -8.66 0.34 -9.02
CA ASN A 126 -8.60 -0.59 -10.16
C ASN A 126 -9.77 -0.45 -11.15
N GLY A 127 -10.63 0.56 -10.98
CA GLY A 127 -11.85 0.74 -11.79
C GLY A 127 -13.12 0.21 -11.11
N THR A 128 -13.00 -0.48 -9.96
CA THR A 128 -14.13 -1.04 -9.23
C THR A 128 -14.22 -0.46 -7.83
N GLY A 129 -15.11 0.49 -7.64
CA GLY A 129 -15.25 1.26 -6.37
C GLY A 129 -14.48 2.59 -6.37
N SER A 130 -13.45 2.72 -7.20
CA SER A 130 -12.73 3.95 -7.52
C SER A 130 -12.17 3.87 -8.94
N GLY A 131 -11.75 4.98 -9.52
CA GLY A 131 -11.27 5.01 -10.92
C GLY A 131 -10.02 4.14 -11.11
N ASN A 132 -9.87 3.53 -12.31
CA ASN A 132 -8.69 2.73 -12.64
C ASN A 132 -7.43 3.61 -12.68
N GLY A 133 -6.46 3.33 -11.82
CA GLY A 133 -5.26 4.15 -11.63
C GLY A 133 -5.52 5.46 -10.87
N GLN A 134 -6.73 5.73 -10.40
CA GLN A 134 -7.01 6.90 -9.57
C GLN A 134 -6.26 6.80 -8.25
N VAL A 135 -5.45 7.82 -7.94
CA VAL A 135 -4.79 7.95 -6.63
C VAL A 135 -5.70 8.73 -5.70
N GLU A 136 -6.17 8.07 -4.66
CA GLU A 136 -6.97 8.68 -3.61
C GLU A 136 -6.08 8.99 -2.40
N VAL A 137 -6.13 10.24 -1.95
CA VAL A 137 -5.31 10.72 -0.83
C VAL A 137 -6.03 10.51 0.49
N GLY A 138 -5.43 9.74 1.38
CA GLY A 138 -5.96 9.45 2.72
C GLY A 138 -5.84 10.64 3.69
N SER A 139 -6.63 10.60 4.75
CA SER A 139 -6.62 11.61 5.83
C SER A 139 -5.24 11.71 6.50
N ARG A 140 -4.57 10.57 6.70
CA ARG A 140 -3.22 10.51 7.29
C ARG A 140 -2.19 11.29 6.49
N TRP A 141 -2.26 11.22 5.16
CA TRP A 141 -1.39 12.01 4.29
C TRP A 141 -1.65 13.51 4.44
N ARG A 142 -2.92 13.92 4.38
CA ARG A 142 -3.30 15.33 4.54
C ARG A 142 -2.88 15.91 5.88
N ALA A 143 -2.94 15.10 6.94
CA ALA A 143 -2.55 15.49 8.29
C ALA A 143 -1.09 15.16 8.62
N GLN A 144 -0.34 14.58 7.68
CA GLN A 144 1.03 14.10 7.89
C GLN A 144 1.18 13.24 9.17
N LYS A 145 0.21 12.37 9.40
CA LYS A 145 0.17 11.42 10.51
C LYS A 145 0.93 10.13 10.16
N TRP A 146 1.42 9.43 11.18
CA TRP A 146 1.92 8.07 11.07
C TRP A 146 0.84 7.10 10.55
N GLY A 147 1.27 6.03 9.88
CA GLY A 147 0.39 5.03 9.29
C GLY A 147 -0.03 3.94 10.26
N ALA A 148 -1.07 3.16 9.87
CA ALA A 148 -1.46 1.93 10.57
C ALA A 148 -1.56 0.79 9.54
N HIS A 149 -0.45 0.55 8.78
CA HIS A 149 -0.45 -0.37 7.64
C HIS A 149 0.62 -1.47 7.72
N ALA A 150 1.69 -1.29 8.51
CA ALA A 150 2.81 -2.23 8.57
C ALA A 150 3.38 -2.31 10.00
N LYS A 151 2.60 -2.88 10.93
CA LYS A 151 3.01 -3.06 12.32
C LYS A 151 4.18 -4.04 12.42
N THR A 152 5.30 -3.58 13.00
CA THR A 152 6.47 -4.37 13.37
C THR A 152 6.79 -4.17 14.86
N ALA A 153 7.76 -4.91 15.40
CA ALA A 153 8.12 -4.78 16.81
C ALA A 153 8.57 -3.35 17.17
N ASP A 154 9.36 -2.72 16.30
CA ASP A 154 9.85 -1.34 16.45
C ASP A 154 8.93 -0.29 15.81
N ASN A 155 7.83 -0.69 15.20
CA ASN A 155 6.82 0.13 14.54
C ASN A 155 7.32 1.11 13.45
N ARG A 156 8.59 1.03 13.04
CA ARG A 156 9.25 2.02 12.16
C ARG A 156 8.55 2.24 10.82
N PHE A 157 7.91 1.19 10.27
CA PHE A 157 7.20 1.28 8.99
C PHE A 157 5.83 1.98 9.11
N ASN A 158 5.23 1.99 10.29
CA ASN A 158 4.08 2.86 10.54
C ASN A 158 4.53 4.29 10.86
N ASP A 159 5.55 4.44 11.71
CA ASP A 159 5.98 5.75 12.20
C ASP A 159 6.66 6.61 11.12
N TYR A 160 7.42 5.99 10.23
CA TYR A 160 8.21 6.68 9.21
C TYR A 160 7.97 6.18 7.79
N GLY A 161 6.99 5.31 7.56
CA GLY A 161 6.66 4.75 6.27
C GLY A 161 5.37 5.31 5.68
N ILE A 162 5.42 5.60 4.39
CA ILE A 162 4.25 5.98 3.59
C ILE A 162 3.61 4.70 3.05
N GLY A 163 2.42 4.35 3.53
CA GLY A 163 1.67 3.19 3.04
C GLY A 163 0.85 3.52 1.81
N ILE A 164 1.05 2.78 0.73
CA ILE A 164 0.30 2.89 -0.52
C ILE A 164 -0.39 1.56 -0.77
N CYS A 165 -1.72 1.55 -0.83
CA CYS A 165 -2.53 0.35 -1.07
C CYS A 165 -3.13 0.39 -2.47
N LEU A 166 -2.90 -0.66 -3.28
CA LEU A 166 -3.58 -0.85 -4.54
C LEU A 166 -4.80 -1.76 -4.35
N VAL A 167 -5.93 -1.35 -4.93
CA VAL A 167 -7.15 -2.18 -4.93
C VAL A 167 -6.92 -3.39 -5.84
N GLY A 168 -7.05 -4.58 -5.30
CA GLY A 168 -6.86 -5.84 -6.01
C GLY A 168 -6.31 -6.95 -5.11
N ASN A 169 -6.41 -8.19 -5.58
CA ASN A 169 -5.72 -9.33 -4.98
C ASN A 169 -4.62 -9.81 -5.93
N PHE A 170 -3.39 -9.38 -5.68
CA PHE A 170 -2.26 -9.68 -6.55
C PHE A 170 -1.56 -11.03 -6.24
N ASP A 171 -2.21 -11.87 -5.45
CA ASP A 171 -1.92 -13.30 -5.41
C ASP A 171 -2.69 -14.07 -6.50
N ILE A 172 -3.76 -13.48 -7.03
CA ILE A 172 -4.62 -14.06 -8.07
C ILE A 172 -4.38 -13.39 -9.42
N ASP A 173 -4.47 -12.05 -9.48
CA ASP A 173 -4.37 -11.25 -10.68
C ASP A 173 -3.19 -10.27 -10.65
N ARG A 174 -2.87 -9.67 -11.80
CA ARG A 174 -1.88 -8.60 -11.88
C ARG A 174 -2.52 -7.23 -11.63
N PRO A 175 -1.78 -6.25 -11.08
CA PRO A 175 -2.24 -4.87 -11.09
C PRO A 175 -2.46 -4.40 -12.53
N THR A 176 -3.44 -3.52 -12.73
CA THR A 176 -3.70 -2.94 -14.05
C THR A 176 -2.52 -2.04 -14.49
N ALA A 177 -2.36 -1.87 -15.81
CA ALA A 177 -1.33 -0.96 -16.33
C ALA A 177 -1.51 0.48 -15.80
N ALA A 178 -2.76 0.93 -15.60
CA ALA A 178 -3.05 2.24 -15.03
C ALA A 178 -2.62 2.32 -13.55
N GLN A 179 -2.83 1.27 -12.75
CA GLN A 179 -2.35 1.22 -11.38
C GLN A 179 -0.82 1.26 -11.30
N VAL A 180 -0.15 0.48 -12.15
CA VAL A 180 1.33 0.46 -12.23
C VAL A 180 1.88 1.83 -12.59
N ALA A 181 1.32 2.48 -13.61
CA ALA A 181 1.75 3.82 -14.04
C ALA A 181 1.53 4.87 -12.94
N SER A 182 0.37 4.86 -12.28
CA SER A 182 0.08 5.80 -11.20
C SER A 182 0.94 5.57 -9.96
N LEU A 183 1.16 4.31 -9.59
CA LEU A 183 2.06 3.96 -8.48
C LEU A 183 3.49 4.44 -8.76
N SER A 184 4.01 4.20 -9.97
CA SER A 184 5.37 4.60 -10.33
C SER A 184 5.55 6.12 -10.29
N LYS A 185 4.58 6.89 -10.78
CA LYS A 185 4.58 8.36 -10.69
C LYS A 185 4.51 8.85 -9.24
N LEU A 186 3.66 8.24 -8.41
CA LEU A 186 3.56 8.59 -7.00
C LEU A 186 4.86 8.27 -6.25
N VAL A 187 5.45 7.11 -6.51
CA VAL A 187 6.75 6.71 -5.93
C VAL A 187 7.83 7.71 -6.33
N ALA A 188 7.96 8.06 -7.61
CA ALA A 188 8.91 9.05 -8.11
C ALA A 188 8.77 10.41 -7.39
N PHE A 189 7.53 10.88 -7.23
CA PHE A 189 7.24 12.11 -6.49
C PHE A 189 7.71 12.03 -5.03
N LEU A 190 7.42 10.92 -4.34
CA LEU A 190 7.77 10.72 -2.93
C LEU A 190 9.29 10.55 -2.73
N GLU A 191 9.97 9.81 -3.61
CA GLU A 191 11.43 9.69 -3.62
C GLU A 191 12.10 11.06 -3.73
N LYS A 192 11.69 11.85 -4.72
CA LYS A 192 12.23 13.19 -4.94
C LYS A 192 11.97 14.11 -3.75
N THR A 193 10.74 14.10 -3.23
CA THR A 193 10.30 15.01 -2.15
C THR A 193 11.00 14.72 -0.84
N TYR A 194 11.13 13.44 -0.47
CA TYR A 194 11.62 13.01 0.85
C TYR A 194 13.01 12.38 0.80
N ARG A 195 13.64 12.31 -0.38
CA ARG A 195 14.95 11.67 -0.60
C ARG A 195 14.97 10.23 -0.11
N ILE A 196 13.87 9.52 -0.34
CA ILE A 196 13.75 8.10 -0.01
C ILE A 196 14.56 7.31 -1.04
N THR A 197 15.46 6.46 -0.59
CA THR A 197 16.29 5.65 -1.48
C THR A 197 15.56 4.39 -1.95
N ASP A 198 15.97 3.84 -3.07
CA ASP A 198 15.45 2.59 -3.66
C ASP A 198 15.35 1.43 -2.66
N THR A 199 16.33 1.32 -1.74
CA THR A 199 16.36 0.27 -0.70
C THR A 199 15.23 0.41 0.30
N ASN A 200 14.67 1.59 0.42
CA ASN A 200 13.59 1.93 1.36
C ASN A 200 12.20 1.91 0.70
N ILE A 201 12.11 1.47 -0.55
CA ILE A 201 10.85 1.18 -1.23
C ILE A 201 10.65 -0.33 -1.17
N VAL A 202 9.67 -0.78 -0.42
CA VAL A 202 9.48 -2.20 -0.09
C VAL A 202 8.03 -2.63 -0.26
N GLY A 203 7.81 -3.91 -0.53
CA GLY A 203 6.50 -4.54 -0.36
C GLY A 203 6.26 -4.87 1.12
N HIS A 204 5.01 -4.96 1.53
CA HIS A 204 4.68 -5.28 2.94
C HIS A 204 5.33 -6.58 3.42
N GLY A 205 5.42 -7.63 2.57
CA GLY A 205 6.08 -8.89 2.88
C GLY A 205 7.57 -8.77 3.22
N GLN A 206 8.23 -7.66 2.85
CA GLN A 206 9.61 -7.37 3.24
C GLN A 206 9.73 -6.71 4.62
N THR A 207 8.61 -6.30 5.24
CA THR A 207 8.60 -5.73 6.59
C THR A 207 8.26 -6.75 7.65
N LYS A 208 7.43 -7.74 7.31
CA LYS A 208 7.04 -8.89 8.13
C LYS A 208 6.48 -10.00 7.26
N ALA A 209 6.35 -11.22 7.78
CA ALA A 209 5.76 -12.35 7.09
C ALA A 209 4.28 -12.08 6.72
N THR A 210 3.99 -11.94 5.42
CA THR A 210 2.66 -11.78 4.81
C THR A 210 2.78 -11.93 3.30
N ASP A 211 1.72 -12.37 2.62
CA ASP A 211 1.67 -12.47 1.16
C ASP A 211 1.51 -11.10 0.47
N CYS A 212 1.10 -10.07 1.22
CA CYS A 212 1.00 -8.69 0.72
C CYS A 212 2.38 -8.14 0.30
N PRO A 213 2.52 -7.53 -0.87
CA PRO A 213 1.52 -7.02 -1.80
C PRO A 213 1.05 -8.02 -2.88
N GLY A 214 1.29 -9.32 -2.71
CA GLY A 214 0.93 -10.37 -3.63
C GLY A 214 2.06 -10.72 -4.63
N LYS A 215 2.10 -11.99 -5.04
CA LYS A 215 3.18 -12.54 -5.89
C LYS A 215 3.27 -11.90 -7.29
N PHE A 216 2.18 -11.32 -7.78
CA PHE A 216 2.15 -10.64 -9.08
C PHE A 216 2.47 -9.14 -9.00
N MET A 217 2.69 -8.58 -7.80
CA MET A 217 3.20 -7.23 -7.63
C MET A 217 4.73 -7.21 -7.77
N ASN A 218 5.22 -6.61 -8.84
CA ASN A 218 6.66 -6.48 -9.07
C ASN A 218 7.18 -5.12 -8.57
N VAL A 219 7.63 -5.08 -7.33
CA VAL A 219 8.17 -3.86 -6.71
C VAL A 219 9.44 -3.36 -7.43
N ALA A 220 10.26 -4.26 -7.97
CA ALA A 220 11.47 -3.87 -8.72
C ALA A 220 11.10 -3.15 -10.03
N GLN A 221 10.03 -3.58 -10.71
CA GLN A 221 9.50 -2.88 -11.87
C GLN A 221 9.02 -1.47 -11.51
N ILE A 222 8.29 -1.32 -10.40
CA ILE A 222 7.83 -0.01 -9.92
C ILE A 222 9.01 0.95 -9.69
N LYS A 223 10.07 0.49 -9.02
CA LYS A 223 11.30 1.27 -8.81
C LYS A 223 11.95 1.69 -10.13
N SER A 224 12.06 0.77 -11.09
CA SER A 224 12.61 1.07 -12.41
C SER A 224 11.81 2.16 -13.13
N MET A 225 10.48 2.03 -13.15
CA MET A 225 9.59 3.01 -13.78
C MET A 225 9.61 4.36 -13.05
N ALA A 226 9.72 4.37 -11.73
CA ALA A 226 9.85 5.60 -10.96
C ALA A 226 11.16 6.35 -11.31
N ARG A 227 12.29 5.64 -11.43
CA ARG A 227 13.55 6.23 -11.90
C ARG A 227 13.46 6.80 -13.30
N GLN A 228 12.79 6.12 -14.22
CA GLN A 228 12.56 6.65 -15.57
C GLN A 228 11.76 7.94 -15.53
N ALA A 229 10.67 7.98 -14.77
CA ALA A 229 9.87 9.19 -14.61
C ALA A 229 10.65 10.37 -13.98
N LEU A 230 11.60 10.08 -13.08
CA LEU A 230 12.49 11.08 -12.50
C LEU A 230 13.51 11.62 -13.51
N ALA A 231 14.07 10.74 -14.35
CA ALA A 231 15.01 11.12 -15.40
C ALA A 231 14.34 12.03 -16.44
N GLU A 232 13.18 11.63 -16.95
CA GLU A 232 12.38 12.42 -17.90
C GLU A 232 12.01 13.80 -17.33
N ALA A 233 11.64 13.87 -16.04
CA ALA A 233 11.35 15.14 -15.38
C ALA A 233 12.60 16.01 -15.18
N GLY A 234 13.78 15.42 -15.05
CA GLY A 234 15.08 16.11 -14.96
C GLY A 234 15.52 16.69 -16.30
N GLU A 235 15.33 15.95 -17.37
CA GLU A 235 15.68 16.41 -18.74
C GLU A 235 14.76 17.54 -19.22
N SER A 236 13.48 17.54 -18.83
CA SER A 236 12.53 18.63 -19.16
C SER A 236 12.86 19.97 -18.49
N THR A 237 13.76 20.00 -17.50
CA THR A 237 14.23 21.21 -16.82
C THR A 237 15.62 21.66 -17.27
N GLY A 238 16.14 21.10 -18.37
CA GLY A 238 17.36 21.54 -19.00
C GLY A 238 17.29 23.04 -19.35
N PRO A 239 18.44 23.79 -19.40
CA PRO A 239 18.43 25.22 -19.66
C PRO A 239 17.76 25.47 -21.01
N LEU A 240 16.72 26.30 -21.01
CA LEU A 240 16.20 26.89 -22.24
C LEU A 240 17.40 27.51 -22.96
N ALA A 241 17.78 26.97 -24.12
CA ALA A 241 18.79 27.59 -24.97
C ALA A 241 18.27 28.97 -25.34
N VAL A 242 18.83 29.99 -24.70
CA VAL A 242 18.68 31.39 -25.13
C VAL A 242 19.39 31.47 -26.46
N THR A 243 18.65 31.35 -27.55
CA THR A 243 19.13 31.75 -28.87
C THR A 243 19.32 33.24 -28.79
N ALA A 244 20.58 33.67 -28.62
CA ALA A 244 20.98 35.05 -28.82
C ALA A 244 20.71 35.39 -30.29
N GLY A 245 19.60 36.07 -30.52
CA GLY A 245 19.33 36.71 -31.79
C GLY A 245 20.41 37.77 -32.03
N GLY A 246 21.38 37.44 -32.90
CA GLY A 246 22.35 38.39 -33.38
C GLY A 246 21.63 39.45 -34.23
N ASP A 247 21.46 40.61 -33.64
CA ASP A 247 21.04 41.81 -34.36
C ASP A 247 22.22 42.28 -35.23
N MET A 248 22.17 41.99 -36.54
CA MET A 248 23.09 42.61 -37.54
C MET A 248 22.52 44.00 -37.84
N LEU A 249 22.99 44.98 -37.12
CA LEU A 249 22.92 46.37 -37.59
C LEU A 249 23.89 46.53 -38.74
N GLN A 250 23.40 46.60 -39.98
CA GLN A 250 24.12 47.06 -41.13
C GLN A 250 24.16 48.60 -41.09
N ASP A 251 25.33 49.14 -40.85
CA ASP A 251 25.67 50.54 -41.11
C ASP A 251 25.59 50.80 -42.61
N ALA A 252 24.60 51.54 -43.04
CA ALA A 252 24.55 52.17 -44.34
C ALA A 252 25.12 53.58 -44.22
N HIS A 253 26.46 53.76 -44.46
CA HIS A 253 27.03 55.03 -44.79
C HIS A 253 26.80 55.27 -46.28
N ALA A 254 25.99 56.25 -46.62
CA ALA A 254 26.01 56.91 -47.92
C ALA A 254 26.49 58.35 -47.72
N GLY A 255 27.60 58.67 -48.39
CA GLY A 255 28.20 59.98 -48.35
C GLY A 255 27.45 60.98 -49.28
N GLN A 256 27.60 62.13 -49.01
CA GLN A 256 27.92 63.42 -49.60
C GLN A 256 27.42 64.53 -48.71
#